data_a4adbc4bd026926d70cb6ad38c91bf88
#
_entry.id   a4adbc4bd026926d70cb6ad38c91bf88
#
_cell.length_a   1.000
_cell.length_b   1.000
_cell.length_c   1.000
_cell.angle_alpha   90.00
_cell.angle_beta   90.00
_cell.angle_gamma   90.00
#
_symmetry.space_group_name_H-M   'P 1'
#
loop_
_entity.id
_entity.type
_entity.pdbx_description
1 polymer ?
#
loop_
_entity_poly.entity_id
_entity_poly.type
_entity_poly.pdbx_seq_one_letter_code
_entity_poly.pdbx_strand_id
1 'polypeptide(L)'
;MIYPQNFEQKIGFDEIRTLLTGHCLSTLGIERVGQMKFLTDLHLLRELQEQTREFLRIQEEEEDFPEQDFYDVRPAIKRIRIEGTYLDETELFDPKRSLCTIINIVRFLNKDTEEDNGTEENRPDDDASVPYPALRRLTQGVSVYPQLVRRIESILDKYGKIKDSASAELLRIRRELVAAESGISLTLHAILRNAQQDGVVDKDVTPTMRDGRLVIPVAPALKRKIKGIVHDESATGRTVFIEPAEVVEANNRIRELEGEERREIIRILQEFTAEVRPHYQENPAILRVSGRNRLHPCQSRLARQIQCHDTRNIKGAPLIDWTLPSSLAMTCP
;
A
#
# COMPACT_ATOMS: atom_id res chain seq x y z
N MET A 1 -28.37 -5.87 29.91
CA MET A 1 -29.03 -4.95 28.96
C MET A 1 -29.04 -3.59 29.64
N ILE A 2 -28.39 -2.57 29.06
CA ILE A 2 -28.40 -1.22 29.64
C ILE A 2 -29.66 -0.51 29.16
N TYR A 3 -30.38 0.07 30.09
CA TYR A 3 -31.65 0.75 29.81
C TYR A 3 -31.54 2.20 30.25
N PRO A 4 -32.02 3.19 29.48
CA PRO A 4 -32.79 3.15 28.23
C PRO A 4 -31.94 2.86 26.97
N GLN A 5 -32.58 2.43 25.87
CA GLN A 5 -31.87 2.06 24.62
C GLN A 5 -31.04 3.20 24.00
N ASN A 6 -31.42 4.47 24.29
CA ASN A 6 -30.70 5.67 23.83
C ASN A 6 -29.73 6.23 24.90
N PHE A 7 -29.24 5.37 25.81
CA PHE A 7 -28.34 5.77 26.89
C PHE A 7 -27.05 6.43 26.36
N GLU A 8 -26.45 5.88 25.33
CA GLU A 8 -25.22 6.42 24.73
C GLU A 8 -25.42 7.87 24.26
N GLN A 9 -26.54 8.19 23.58
CA GLN A 9 -26.86 9.55 23.15
C GLN A 9 -27.11 10.49 24.35
N LYS A 10 -27.77 10.00 25.38
CA LYS A 10 -28.07 10.82 26.59
C LYS A 10 -26.82 11.21 27.36
N ILE A 11 -25.74 10.40 27.32
CA ILE A 11 -24.48 10.71 28.00
C ILE A 11 -23.45 11.33 27.06
N GLY A 12 -23.80 11.64 25.78
CA GLY A 12 -22.88 12.21 24.79
C GLY A 12 -21.82 11.24 24.27
N PHE A 13 -22.06 9.93 24.38
CA PHE A 13 -21.10 8.92 23.98
C PHE A 13 -20.89 8.81 22.47
N ASP A 14 -21.91 9.13 21.71
CA ASP A 14 -21.89 9.25 20.26
C ASP A 14 -20.90 10.33 19.78
N GLU A 15 -20.76 11.44 20.50
CA GLU A 15 -19.74 12.46 20.22
C GLU A 15 -18.33 11.89 20.41
N ILE A 16 -18.11 11.10 21.47
CA ILE A 16 -16.82 10.45 21.72
C ILE A 16 -16.50 9.41 20.66
N ARG A 17 -17.49 8.62 20.22
CA ARG A 17 -17.30 7.71 19.08
C ARG A 17 -16.88 8.47 17.82
N THR A 18 -17.47 9.64 17.59
CA THR A 18 -17.12 10.49 16.45
C THR A 18 -15.69 10.98 16.54
N LEU A 19 -15.26 11.45 17.72
CA LEU A 19 -13.87 11.86 17.98
C LEU A 19 -12.90 10.69 17.76
N LEU A 20 -13.17 9.51 18.35
CA LEU A 20 -12.35 8.30 18.16
C LEU A 20 -12.26 7.91 16.69
N THR A 21 -13.37 7.98 15.96
CA THR A 21 -13.39 7.69 14.52
C THR A 21 -12.48 8.63 13.74
N GLY A 22 -12.46 9.92 14.11
CA GLY A 22 -11.55 10.91 13.49
C GLY A 22 -10.06 10.63 13.71
N HIS A 23 -9.72 9.91 14.79
CA HIS A 23 -8.34 9.50 15.08
C HIS A 23 -7.94 8.14 14.50
N CYS A 24 -8.89 7.41 13.91
CA CYS A 24 -8.60 6.10 13.33
C CYS A 24 -7.79 6.21 12.04
N LEU A 25 -6.70 5.45 11.95
CA LEU A 25 -5.82 5.39 10.78
C LEU A 25 -6.33 4.45 9.67
N SER A 26 -7.39 3.68 9.94
CA SER A 26 -7.88 2.67 9.00
C SER A 26 -9.38 2.44 9.15
N THR A 27 -10.01 1.96 8.07
CA THR A 27 -11.43 1.55 8.05
C THR A 27 -11.75 0.49 9.11
N LEU A 28 -10.81 -0.42 9.37
CA LEU A 28 -10.96 -1.44 10.42
C LEU A 28 -10.97 -0.85 11.84
N GLY A 29 -10.21 0.23 12.08
CA GLY A 29 -10.27 1.00 13.32
C GLY A 29 -11.65 1.62 13.50
N ILE A 30 -12.19 2.25 12.46
CA ILE A 30 -13.53 2.84 12.42
C ILE A 30 -14.60 1.78 12.73
N GLU A 31 -14.54 0.61 12.08
CA GLU A 31 -15.45 -0.51 12.36
C GLU A 31 -15.38 -0.96 13.83
N ARG A 32 -14.18 -1.00 14.41
CA ARG A 32 -14.00 -1.36 15.82
C ARG A 32 -14.62 -0.34 16.77
N VAL A 33 -14.43 0.95 16.50
CA VAL A 33 -15.12 2.01 17.26
C VAL A 33 -16.64 1.84 17.20
N GLY A 34 -17.19 1.53 16.01
CA GLY A 34 -18.61 1.23 15.85
C GLY A 34 -19.08 -0.01 16.62
N GLN A 35 -18.20 -0.99 16.86
CA GLN A 35 -18.49 -2.23 17.59
C GLN A 35 -18.26 -2.13 19.10
N MET A 36 -17.78 -1.00 19.63
CA MET A 36 -17.57 -0.80 21.06
C MET A 36 -18.87 -1.01 21.83
N LYS A 37 -18.77 -1.73 22.94
CA LYS A 37 -19.91 -2.06 23.83
C LYS A 37 -19.52 -1.81 25.27
N PHE A 38 -20.50 -1.58 26.11
CA PHE A 38 -20.30 -1.55 27.54
C PHE A 38 -19.86 -2.93 28.04
N LEU A 39 -18.79 -2.94 28.81
CA LEU A 39 -18.23 -4.13 29.39
C LEU A 39 -18.53 -4.18 30.87
N THR A 40 -18.91 -5.35 31.38
CA THR A 40 -19.17 -5.63 32.81
C THR A 40 -18.13 -6.56 33.41
N ASP A 41 -17.28 -7.16 32.56
CA ASP A 41 -16.18 -8.02 32.99
C ASP A 41 -14.99 -7.17 33.46
N LEU A 42 -14.73 -7.20 34.74
CA LEU A 42 -13.67 -6.42 35.36
C LEU A 42 -12.28 -6.83 34.91
N HIS A 43 -12.06 -8.13 34.64
CA HIS A 43 -10.77 -8.60 34.17
C HIS A 43 -10.46 -8.07 32.78
N LEU A 44 -11.43 -8.18 31.87
CA LEU A 44 -11.30 -7.64 30.51
C LEU A 44 -11.11 -6.11 30.50
N LEU A 45 -11.83 -5.40 31.36
CA LEU A 45 -11.67 -3.94 31.50
C LEU A 45 -10.25 -3.56 31.94
N ARG A 46 -9.72 -4.24 32.96
CA ARG A 46 -8.33 -3.99 33.43
C ARG A 46 -7.31 -4.29 32.35
N GLU A 47 -7.49 -5.38 31.62
CA GLU A 47 -6.61 -5.75 30.52
C GLU A 47 -6.60 -4.67 29.42
N LEU A 48 -7.76 -4.17 29.00
CA LEU A 48 -7.86 -3.10 28.00
C LEU A 48 -7.27 -1.77 28.48
N GLN A 49 -7.46 -1.44 29.77
CA GLN A 49 -6.85 -0.24 30.36
C GLN A 49 -5.33 -0.36 30.40
N GLU A 50 -4.80 -1.51 30.76
CA GLU A 50 -3.36 -1.73 30.80
C GLU A 50 -2.75 -1.65 29.40
N GLN A 51 -3.37 -2.28 28.40
CA GLN A 51 -2.95 -2.15 27.00
C GLN A 51 -2.93 -0.69 26.54
N THR A 52 -3.92 0.11 26.96
CA THR A 52 -3.97 1.55 26.60
C THR A 52 -2.85 2.33 27.28
N ARG A 53 -2.55 2.05 28.56
CA ARG A 53 -1.44 2.69 29.29
C ARG A 53 -0.09 2.34 28.69
N GLU A 54 0.15 1.07 28.41
CA GLU A 54 1.37 0.63 27.76
C GLU A 54 1.57 1.30 26.40
N PHE A 55 0.48 1.44 25.63
CA PHE A 55 0.58 2.12 24.33
C PHE A 55 0.83 3.63 24.46
N LEU A 56 0.24 4.30 25.45
CA LEU A 56 0.57 5.70 25.77
C LEU A 56 2.04 5.86 26.13
N ARG A 57 2.57 4.93 26.94
CA ARG A 57 3.98 4.89 27.33
C ARG A 57 4.90 4.73 26.11
N ILE A 58 4.57 3.80 25.18
CA ILE A 58 5.28 3.64 23.92
C ILE A 58 5.31 4.97 23.15
N GLN A 59 4.18 5.66 23.02
CA GLN A 59 4.11 6.94 22.29
C GLN A 59 4.89 8.08 22.96
N GLU A 60 5.18 7.99 24.26
CA GLU A 60 5.96 8.98 25.00
C GLU A 60 7.46 8.65 25.01
N GLU A 61 7.81 7.38 25.10
CA GLU A 61 9.17 6.89 25.30
C GLU A 61 9.85 6.48 23.98
N GLU A 62 9.08 6.05 22.96
CA GLU A 62 9.59 5.41 21.75
C GLU A 62 9.23 6.24 20.49
N GLU A 63 10.23 6.85 19.86
CA GLU A 63 10.02 7.64 18.64
C GLU A 63 9.78 6.78 17.38
N ASP A 64 10.31 5.56 17.36
CA ASP A 64 10.34 4.68 16.18
C ASP A 64 9.26 3.58 16.15
N PHE A 65 8.20 3.69 16.97
CA PHE A 65 7.14 2.67 16.96
C PHE A 65 6.42 2.62 15.60
N PRO A 66 6.32 1.46 14.94
CA PRO A 66 5.73 1.34 13.61
C PRO A 66 4.19 1.40 13.64
N GLU A 67 3.62 2.60 13.68
CA GLU A 67 2.16 2.81 13.76
C GLU A 67 1.48 3.12 12.43
N GLN A 68 2.19 3.07 11.31
CA GLN A 68 1.69 3.43 9.97
C GLN A 68 1.42 2.19 9.11
N ASP A 69 0.81 2.43 7.94
CA ASP A 69 0.65 1.44 6.87
C ASP A 69 -0.30 0.27 7.17
N PHE A 70 -1.46 0.60 7.70
CA PHE A 70 -2.53 -0.38 7.88
C PHE A 70 -3.61 -0.23 6.79
N TYR A 71 -3.60 -1.08 5.81
CA TYR A 71 -4.55 -1.09 4.70
C TYR A 71 -5.63 -2.16 4.86
N ASP A 72 -6.83 -1.89 4.37
CA ASP A 72 -7.90 -2.89 4.34
C ASP A 72 -7.77 -3.80 3.13
N VAL A 73 -7.22 -4.96 3.33
CA VAL A 73 -6.99 -5.97 2.29
C VAL A 73 -8.20 -6.88 2.02
N ARG A 74 -9.26 -6.78 2.84
CA ARG A 74 -10.45 -7.67 2.76
C ARG A 74 -11.17 -7.62 1.41
N PRO A 75 -11.36 -6.45 0.76
CA PRO A 75 -12.00 -6.39 -0.55
C PRO A 75 -11.21 -7.16 -1.61
N ALA A 76 -9.89 -6.94 -1.68
CA ALA A 76 -9.00 -7.61 -2.61
C ALA A 76 -9.00 -9.14 -2.39
N ILE A 77 -8.90 -9.58 -1.13
CA ILE A 77 -8.94 -11.00 -0.79
C ILE A 77 -10.28 -11.66 -1.14
N LYS A 78 -11.40 -10.96 -0.94
CA LYS A 78 -12.71 -11.48 -1.37
C LYS A 78 -12.77 -11.69 -2.88
N ARG A 79 -12.19 -10.76 -3.65
CA ARG A 79 -12.18 -10.81 -5.12
C ARG A 79 -11.35 -11.99 -5.65
N ILE A 80 -10.16 -12.23 -5.09
CA ILE A 80 -9.27 -13.29 -5.56
C ILE A 80 -9.76 -14.72 -5.25
N ARG A 81 -10.86 -14.88 -4.51
CA ARG A 81 -11.52 -16.18 -4.37
C ARG A 81 -12.10 -16.70 -5.68
N ILE A 82 -12.38 -15.80 -6.61
CA ILE A 82 -12.89 -16.13 -7.94
C ILE A 82 -11.68 -16.49 -8.81
N GLU A 83 -11.73 -17.68 -9.44
CA GLU A 83 -10.70 -18.10 -10.37
C GLU A 83 -10.55 -17.12 -11.55
N GLY A 84 -9.32 -16.93 -12.02
CA GLY A 84 -9.01 -15.99 -13.10
C GLY A 84 -8.83 -14.54 -12.65
N THR A 85 -9.23 -14.17 -11.43
CA THR A 85 -8.92 -12.85 -10.87
C THR A 85 -7.51 -12.82 -10.28
N TYR A 86 -6.91 -11.64 -10.25
CA TYR A 86 -5.58 -11.42 -9.69
C TYR A 86 -5.52 -10.12 -8.90
N LEU A 87 -4.51 -10.00 -8.02
CA LEU A 87 -4.19 -8.76 -7.31
C LEU A 87 -3.41 -7.85 -8.26
N ASP A 88 -3.79 -6.59 -8.36
CA ASP A 88 -2.99 -5.59 -9.07
C ASP A 88 -1.77 -5.12 -8.25
N GLU A 89 -0.95 -4.24 -8.82
CA GLU A 89 0.26 -3.74 -8.17
C GLU A 89 -0.04 -3.09 -6.81
N THR A 90 -1.08 -2.26 -6.72
CA THR A 90 -1.48 -1.57 -5.51
C THR A 90 -2.02 -2.54 -4.46
N GLU A 91 -2.90 -3.45 -4.90
CA GLU A 91 -3.48 -4.50 -4.06
C GLU A 91 -2.46 -5.52 -3.57
N LEU A 92 -1.28 -5.56 -4.17
CA LEU A 92 -0.14 -6.36 -3.73
C LEU A 92 0.77 -5.56 -2.80
N PHE A 93 0.95 -4.27 -3.05
CA PHE A 93 1.83 -3.39 -2.28
C PHE A 93 1.27 -3.05 -0.90
N ASP A 94 -0.02 -2.76 -0.80
CA ASP A 94 -0.67 -2.42 0.45
C ASP A 94 -0.65 -3.56 1.49
N PRO A 95 -0.98 -4.83 1.14
CA PRO A 95 -0.76 -5.96 2.02
C PRO A 95 0.69 -6.13 2.47
N LYS A 96 1.66 -5.95 1.56
CA LYS A 96 3.08 -6.01 1.92
C LYS A 96 3.41 -5.01 3.02
N ARG A 97 3.02 -3.74 2.85
CA ARG A 97 3.26 -2.69 3.83
C ARG A 97 2.63 -3.04 5.17
N SER A 98 1.37 -3.46 5.17
CA SER A 98 0.67 -3.88 6.38
C SER A 98 1.33 -5.08 7.07
N LEU A 99 1.80 -6.08 6.31
CA LEU A 99 2.52 -7.23 6.86
C LEU A 99 3.87 -6.82 7.46
N CYS A 100 4.62 -5.94 6.79
CA CYS A 100 5.87 -5.40 7.33
C CYS A 100 5.64 -4.68 8.66
N THR A 101 4.60 -3.83 8.75
CA THR A 101 4.25 -3.14 9.99
C THR A 101 3.90 -4.14 11.09
N ILE A 102 3.11 -5.17 10.82
CA ILE A 102 2.77 -6.21 11.79
C ILE A 102 4.02 -6.96 12.26
N ILE A 103 4.91 -7.34 11.35
CA ILE A 103 6.18 -8.01 11.67
C ILE A 103 7.03 -7.12 12.60
N ASN A 104 7.12 -5.83 12.28
CA ASN A 104 7.91 -4.88 13.07
C ASN A 104 7.29 -4.65 14.46
N ILE A 105 5.96 -4.57 14.59
CA ILE A 105 5.28 -4.49 15.89
C ILE A 105 5.54 -5.74 16.72
N VAL A 106 5.39 -6.93 16.12
CA VAL A 106 5.66 -8.20 16.82
C VAL A 106 7.12 -8.29 17.29
N ARG A 107 8.07 -7.87 16.47
CA ARG A 107 9.49 -7.81 16.84
C ARG A 107 9.74 -6.81 17.96
N PHE A 108 9.19 -5.61 17.84
CA PHE A 108 9.32 -4.56 18.84
C PHE A 108 8.85 -5.05 20.22
N LEU A 109 7.64 -5.62 20.29
CA LEU A 109 7.07 -6.11 21.55
C LEU A 109 7.76 -7.37 22.11
N ASN A 110 8.58 -8.06 21.33
CA ASN A 110 9.32 -9.26 21.74
C ASN A 110 10.85 -9.06 21.79
N LYS A 111 11.36 -7.82 21.63
CA LYS A 111 12.79 -7.51 21.48
C LYS A 111 13.66 -8.04 22.62
N ASP A 112 13.19 -7.96 23.86
CA ASP A 112 13.96 -8.38 25.04
C ASP A 112 14.10 -9.91 25.18
N THR A 113 13.36 -10.69 24.35
CA THR A 113 13.51 -12.17 24.34
C THR A 113 14.59 -12.67 23.38
N GLU A 114 15.05 -11.83 22.44
CA GLU A 114 16.07 -12.22 21.45
C GLU A 114 17.51 -11.92 21.93
N GLU A 115 17.69 -10.95 22.83
CA GLU A 115 19.02 -10.59 23.36
C GLU A 115 19.49 -11.52 24.50
N ASP A 116 18.59 -12.27 25.12
CA ASP A 116 18.93 -13.22 26.19
C ASP A 116 19.00 -14.68 25.71
N ASN A 117 19.94 -14.96 24.80
CA ASN A 117 20.30 -16.33 24.37
C ASN A 117 21.10 -17.13 25.42
N GLY A 118 20.98 -16.78 26.70
CA GLY A 118 21.57 -17.50 27.81
C GLY A 118 20.59 -18.48 28.45
N THR A 119 20.77 -19.78 28.16
CA THR A 119 20.28 -20.97 28.91
C THR A 119 18.81 -20.96 29.34
N GLU A 120 18.01 -21.80 28.68
CA GLU A 120 16.55 -22.03 28.90
C GLU A 120 16.15 -22.55 30.28
N GLU A 121 17.08 -22.80 31.23
CA GLU A 121 16.79 -23.59 32.43
C GLU A 121 16.28 -22.83 33.66
N ASN A 122 16.17 -21.48 33.64
CA ASN A 122 15.69 -20.73 34.82
C ASN A 122 14.98 -19.41 34.42
N ARG A 123 13.86 -19.48 33.73
CA ARG A 123 12.98 -18.31 33.62
C ARG A 123 11.90 -18.38 34.69
N PRO A 124 11.89 -17.45 35.65
CA PRO A 124 10.68 -17.24 36.45
C PRO A 124 9.57 -16.75 35.49
N ASP A 125 8.38 -17.29 35.64
CA ASP A 125 7.13 -16.88 34.97
C ASP A 125 6.70 -15.44 35.35
N ASP A 126 7.64 -14.57 35.70
CA ASP A 126 7.36 -13.20 36.12
C ASP A 126 7.28 -12.30 34.88
N ASP A 127 6.04 -12.03 34.46
CA ASP A 127 5.62 -11.01 33.48
C ASP A 127 6.18 -9.59 33.82
N ALA A 128 6.84 -9.44 34.96
CA ALA A 128 7.36 -8.19 35.51
C ALA A 128 8.65 -7.67 34.82
N SER A 129 9.36 -8.51 34.07
CA SER A 129 10.62 -8.10 33.37
C SER A 129 10.39 -7.59 31.94
N VAL A 130 9.18 -7.70 31.40
CA VAL A 130 8.86 -7.32 30.03
C VAL A 130 8.29 -5.90 30.00
N PRO A 131 8.79 -4.99 29.14
CA PRO A 131 8.37 -3.59 29.14
C PRO A 131 6.87 -3.38 28.90
N TYR A 132 6.23 -4.20 28.05
CA TYR A 132 4.85 -4.04 27.59
C TYR A 132 4.09 -5.39 27.63
N PRO A 133 3.83 -5.98 28.82
CA PRO A 133 3.28 -7.33 28.92
C PRO A 133 1.85 -7.45 28.38
N ALA A 134 0.99 -6.45 28.58
CA ALA A 134 -0.39 -6.49 28.10
C ALA A 134 -0.48 -6.40 26.57
N LEU A 135 0.37 -5.58 25.92
CA LEU A 135 0.44 -5.50 24.46
C LEU A 135 1.11 -6.76 23.88
N ARG A 136 2.12 -7.32 24.57
CA ARG A 136 2.76 -8.56 24.16
C ARG A 136 1.76 -9.73 24.12
N ARG A 137 0.85 -9.82 25.07
CA ARG A 137 -0.23 -10.84 25.05
C ARG A 137 -1.09 -10.75 23.79
N LEU A 138 -1.26 -9.56 23.18
CA LEU A 138 -1.97 -9.40 21.91
C LEU A 138 -1.21 -10.00 20.72
N THR A 139 0.12 -10.13 20.81
CA THR A 139 0.94 -10.76 19.76
C THR A 139 0.96 -12.27 19.83
N GLN A 140 0.53 -12.86 20.95
CA GLN A 140 0.44 -14.30 21.10
C GLN A 140 -0.56 -14.89 20.09
N GLY A 141 -0.10 -15.86 19.31
CA GLY A 141 -0.88 -16.48 18.25
C GLY A 141 -1.01 -15.65 16.96
N VAL A 142 -0.28 -14.54 16.85
CA VAL A 142 -0.14 -13.80 15.60
C VAL A 142 0.85 -14.52 14.70
N SER A 143 0.35 -15.11 13.61
CA SER A 143 1.22 -15.70 12.60
C SER A 143 1.80 -14.60 11.72
N VAL A 144 3.11 -14.47 11.70
CA VAL A 144 3.83 -13.58 10.77
C VAL A 144 4.28 -14.37 9.55
N TYR A 145 4.21 -13.74 8.37
CA TYR A 145 4.49 -14.39 7.09
C TYR A 145 5.67 -13.69 6.37
N PRO A 146 6.91 -13.79 6.89
CA PRO A 146 8.06 -13.12 6.28
C PRO A 146 8.38 -13.66 4.88
N GLN A 147 8.05 -14.92 4.61
CA GLN A 147 8.22 -15.52 3.28
C GLN A 147 7.31 -14.84 2.24
N LEU A 148 6.06 -14.54 2.60
CA LEU A 148 5.13 -13.82 1.74
C LEU A 148 5.65 -12.40 1.42
N VAL A 149 6.16 -11.70 2.42
CA VAL A 149 6.78 -10.38 2.23
C VAL A 149 7.95 -10.48 1.25
N ARG A 150 8.88 -11.44 1.45
CA ARG A 150 10.02 -11.67 0.54
C ARG A 150 9.57 -12.00 -0.89
N ARG A 151 8.50 -12.78 -1.03
CA ARG A 151 7.95 -13.14 -2.34
C ARG A 151 7.39 -11.90 -3.05
N ILE A 152 6.64 -11.04 -2.35
CA ILE A 152 6.16 -9.76 -2.89
C ILE A 152 7.34 -8.84 -3.24
N GLU A 153 8.38 -8.81 -2.41
CA GLU A 153 9.60 -8.03 -2.66
C GLU A 153 10.41 -8.52 -3.85
N SER A 154 10.30 -9.78 -4.23
CA SER A 154 10.88 -10.27 -5.48
C SER A 154 10.16 -9.75 -6.73
N ILE A 155 8.89 -9.35 -6.60
CA ILE A 155 8.05 -8.85 -7.69
C ILE A 155 8.02 -7.32 -7.72
N LEU A 156 7.81 -6.67 -6.56
CA LEU A 156 7.66 -5.22 -6.45
C LEU A 156 8.91 -4.54 -5.93
N ASP A 157 9.15 -3.33 -6.39
CA ASP A 157 10.14 -2.42 -5.84
C ASP A 157 9.62 -1.67 -4.59
N LYS A 158 10.44 -0.75 -4.06
CA LYS A 158 10.09 0.08 -2.90
C LYS A 158 8.95 1.08 -3.15
N TYR A 159 8.61 1.32 -4.41
CA TYR A 159 7.52 2.23 -4.81
C TYR A 159 6.26 1.48 -5.22
N GLY A 160 6.25 0.16 -5.16
CA GLY A 160 5.12 -0.68 -5.56
C GLY A 160 5.04 -0.93 -7.07
N LYS A 161 6.13 -0.70 -7.83
CA LYS A 161 6.21 -1.00 -9.26
C LYS A 161 6.82 -2.38 -9.48
N ILE A 162 6.38 -3.05 -10.54
CA ILE A 162 6.93 -4.35 -10.92
C ILE A 162 8.39 -4.20 -11.36
N LYS A 163 9.27 -4.94 -10.70
CA LYS A 163 10.71 -4.98 -11.01
C LYS A 163 10.96 -5.62 -12.37
N ASP A 164 11.99 -5.14 -13.06
CA ASP A 164 12.46 -5.80 -14.30
C ASP A 164 12.87 -7.25 -14.04
N SER A 165 13.43 -7.52 -12.86
CA SER A 165 13.85 -8.84 -12.41
C SER A 165 12.72 -9.75 -11.93
N ALA A 166 11.44 -9.30 -11.98
CA ALA A 166 10.31 -10.10 -11.55
C ALA A 166 10.14 -11.38 -12.41
N SER A 167 10.52 -11.31 -13.70
CA SER A 167 10.71 -12.49 -14.54
C SER A 167 11.83 -12.25 -15.57
N ALA A 168 12.44 -13.33 -16.07
CA ALA A 168 13.45 -13.24 -17.12
C ALA A 168 12.86 -12.67 -18.41
N GLU A 169 11.61 -13.01 -18.70
CA GLU A 169 10.89 -12.55 -19.89
C GLU A 169 10.59 -11.05 -19.81
N LEU A 170 10.12 -10.54 -18.67
CA LEU A 170 9.88 -9.11 -18.47
C LEU A 170 11.18 -8.30 -18.65
N LEU A 171 12.28 -8.80 -18.12
CA LEU A 171 13.59 -8.17 -18.29
C LEU A 171 14.01 -8.10 -19.77
N ARG A 172 13.78 -9.20 -20.54
CA ARG A 172 14.03 -9.24 -21.97
C ARG A 172 13.20 -8.19 -22.71
N ILE A 173 11.89 -8.20 -22.50
CA ILE A 173 10.94 -7.29 -23.15
C ILE A 173 11.30 -5.82 -22.89
N ARG A 174 11.58 -5.45 -21.62
CA ARG A 174 11.94 -4.07 -21.26
C ARG A 174 13.26 -3.63 -21.89
N ARG A 175 14.25 -4.52 -21.97
CA ARG A 175 15.50 -4.23 -22.68
C ARG A 175 15.28 -3.99 -24.17
N GLU A 176 14.48 -4.83 -24.81
CA GLU A 176 14.12 -4.65 -26.22
C GLU A 176 13.34 -3.34 -26.44
N LEU A 177 12.43 -2.99 -25.52
CA LEU A 177 11.66 -1.76 -25.58
C LEU A 177 12.57 -0.53 -25.53
N VAL A 178 13.46 -0.45 -24.56
CA VAL A 178 14.46 0.63 -24.46
C VAL A 178 15.36 0.71 -25.70
N ALA A 179 15.78 -0.44 -26.23
CA ALA A 179 16.59 -0.47 -27.44
C ALA A 179 15.82 0.02 -28.67
N ALA A 180 14.55 -0.38 -28.82
CA ALA A 180 13.69 0.06 -29.91
C ALA A 180 13.40 1.59 -29.84
N GLU A 181 13.06 2.11 -28.65
CA GLU A 181 12.85 3.54 -28.43
C GLU A 181 14.10 4.37 -28.77
N SER A 182 15.26 3.94 -28.30
CA SER A 182 16.54 4.60 -28.56
C SER A 182 16.90 4.54 -30.05
N GLY A 183 16.54 3.45 -30.72
CA GLY A 183 16.79 3.24 -32.15
C GLY A 183 16.05 4.18 -33.06
N ILE A 184 14.82 4.62 -32.69
CA ILE A 184 13.99 5.52 -33.53
C ILE A 184 14.72 6.81 -33.86
N SER A 185 15.29 7.46 -32.85
CA SER A 185 15.96 8.76 -33.04
C SER A 185 17.18 8.62 -33.97
N LEU A 186 17.97 7.56 -33.81
CA LEU A 186 19.12 7.29 -34.65
C LEU A 186 18.73 7.01 -36.10
N THR A 187 17.71 6.18 -36.29
CA THR A 187 17.16 5.85 -37.62
C THR A 187 16.64 7.10 -38.33
N LEU A 188 15.85 7.90 -37.65
CA LEU A 188 15.29 9.12 -38.20
C LEU A 188 16.37 10.12 -38.61
N HIS A 189 17.40 10.31 -37.77
CA HIS A 189 18.53 11.19 -38.12
C HIS A 189 19.38 10.64 -39.26
N ALA A 190 19.49 9.33 -39.41
CA ALA A 190 20.16 8.74 -40.57
C ALA A 190 19.39 8.97 -41.87
N ILE A 191 18.06 8.75 -41.82
CA ILE A 191 17.17 9.01 -42.97
C ILE A 191 17.19 10.48 -43.36
N LEU A 192 17.13 11.39 -42.39
CA LEU A 192 17.20 12.82 -42.63
C LEU A 192 18.51 13.25 -43.29
N ARG A 193 19.67 12.75 -42.77
CA ARG A 193 20.97 13.04 -43.38
C ARG A 193 21.05 12.58 -44.84
N ASN A 194 20.57 11.38 -45.14
CA ASN A 194 20.53 10.86 -46.51
C ASN A 194 19.66 11.73 -47.39
N ALA A 195 18.45 12.10 -46.91
CA ALA A 195 17.53 12.98 -47.65
C ALA A 195 18.12 14.37 -47.89
N GLN A 196 18.91 14.91 -46.97
CA GLN A 196 19.64 16.17 -47.12
C GLN A 196 20.79 16.06 -48.13
N GLN A 197 21.53 14.94 -48.14
CA GLN A 197 22.58 14.68 -49.12
C GLN A 197 22.02 14.53 -50.54
N ASP A 198 20.85 13.90 -50.67
CA ASP A 198 20.17 13.73 -51.96
C ASP A 198 19.41 14.98 -52.44
N GLY A 199 19.44 16.09 -51.66
CA GLY A 199 18.75 17.31 -51.97
C GLY A 199 17.21 17.19 -51.88
N VAL A 200 16.69 16.21 -51.18
CA VAL A 200 15.25 16.00 -50.99
C VAL A 200 14.71 16.91 -49.87
N VAL A 201 15.58 17.23 -48.91
CA VAL A 201 15.28 18.09 -47.77
C VAL A 201 16.41 19.11 -47.60
N ASP A 202 16.09 20.34 -47.23
CA ASP A 202 17.08 21.37 -46.99
C ASP A 202 17.97 21.04 -45.78
N LYS A 203 19.22 21.54 -45.78
CA LYS A 203 20.24 21.22 -44.78
C LYS A 203 19.89 21.69 -43.37
N ASP A 204 19.04 22.70 -43.24
CA ASP A 204 18.60 23.32 -41.98
C ASP A 204 17.33 22.66 -41.41
N VAL A 205 16.72 21.73 -42.13
CA VAL A 205 15.52 21.02 -41.71
C VAL A 205 15.90 20.04 -40.57
N THR A 206 15.08 20.04 -39.51
CA THR A 206 15.15 19.11 -38.41
C THR A 206 13.85 18.30 -38.26
N PRO A 207 13.89 17.09 -37.71
CA PRO A 207 12.69 16.34 -37.42
C PRO A 207 11.76 17.13 -36.49
N THR A 208 10.48 17.01 -36.71
CA THR A 208 9.46 17.67 -35.88
C THR A 208 8.47 16.66 -35.33
N MET A 209 7.80 17.03 -34.26
CA MET A 209 6.74 16.19 -33.67
C MET A 209 5.39 16.70 -34.21
N ARG A 210 4.58 15.78 -34.77
CA ARG A 210 3.20 16.02 -35.17
C ARG A 210 2.32 14.89 -34.65
N ASP A 211 1.28 15.23 -33.91
CA ASP A 211 0.36 14.27 -33.28
C ASP A 211 1.06 13.11 -32.54
N GLY A 212 2.13 13.47 -31.82
CA GLY A 212 2.93 12.49 -31.06
C GLY A 212 3.85 11.61 -31.92
N ARG A 213 4.06 11.94 -33.22
CA ARG A 213 4.92 11.20 -34.14
C ARG A 213 6.08 12.06 -34.63
N LEU A 214 7.24 11.42 -34.76
CA LEU A 214 8.40 12.05 -35.34
C LEU A 214 8.32 12.01 -36.85
N VAL A 215 8.31 13.17 -37.48
CA VAL A 215 8.13 13.34 -38.93
C VAL A 215 9.21 14.22 -39.52
N ILE A 216 9.47 14.03 -40.81
CA ILE A 216 10.38 14.85 -41.60
C ILE A 216 9.51 15.80 -42.45
N PRO A 217 9.71 17.14 -42.38
CA PRO A 217 9.07 18.08 -43.26
C PRO A 217 9.73 18.05 -44.64
N VAL A 218 8.94 17.86 -45.70
CA VAL A 218 9.38 17.68 -47.09
C VAL A 218 8.56 18.54 -48.03
N ALA A 219 9.14 19.09 -49.08
CA ALA A 219 8.39 19.76 -50.12
C ALA A 219 7.44 18.78 -50.87
N PRO A 220 6.17 19.15 -51.17
CA PRO A 220 5.19 18.25 -51.78
C PRO A 220 5.67 17.57 -53.07
N ALA A 221 6.46 18.28 -53.88
CA ALA A 221 7.02 17.75 -55.12
C ALA A 221 8.00 16.56 -54.87
N LEU A 222 8.64 16.51 -53.70
CA LEU A 222 9.64 15.52 -53.34
C LEU A 222 9.10 14.43 -52.41
N LYS A 223 7.83 14.46 -52.01
CA LYS A 223 7.22 13.54 -51.06
C LYS A 223 7.41 12.04 -51.40
N ARG A 224 7.53 11.71 -52.71
CA ARG A 224 7.73 10.31 -53.14
C ARG A 224 9.17 9.81 -52.97
N LYS A 225 10.11 10.69 -52.64
CA LYS A 225 11.52 10.34 -52.44
C LYS A 225 11.78 9.73 -51.05
N ILE A 226 10.96 10.04 -50.07
CA ILE A 226 10.99 9.40 -48.74
C ILE A 226 9.84 8.42 -48.69
N LYS A 227 10.17 7.14 -48.53
CA LYS A 227 9.16 6.10 -48.28
C LYS A 227 8.59 6.28 -46.86
N GLY A 228 7.26 6.35 -46.75
CA GLY A 228 6.62 6.54 -45.45
C GLY A 228 5.17 6.96 -45.55
N ILE A 229 4.62 7.34 -44.43
CA ILE A 229 3.21 7.79 -44.29
C ILE A 229 3.19 9.31 -44.15
N VAL A 230 2.34 9.96 -44.96
CA VAL A 230 2.04 11.39 -44.83
C VAL A 230 1.02 11.55 -43.72
N HIS A 231 1.38 12.30 -42.68
CA HIS A 231 0.50 12.55 -41.54
C HIS A 231 -0.21 13.89 -41.62
N ASP A 232 0.46 14.90 -42.17
CA ASP A 232 -0.07 16.24 -42.15
C ASP A 232 0.49 17.08 -43.33
N GLU A 233 -0.19 18.16 -43.67
CA GLU A 233 0.29 19.18 -44.58
C GLU A 233 0.23 20.56 -43.91
N SER A 234 1.19 21.43 -44.24
CA SER A 234 1.16 22.79 -43.72
C SER A 234 -0.07 23.54 -44.25
N ALA A 235 -0.60 24.49 -43.50
CA ALA A 235 -1.77 25.29 -43.86
C ALA A 235 -1.64 25.98 -45.24
N THR A 236 -0.40 26.19 -45.70
CA THR A 236 -0.10 26.78 -47.02
C THR A 236 0.10 25.73 -48.11
N GLY A 237 0.03 24.44 -47.78
CA GLY A 237 0.30 23.34 -48.71
C GLY A 237 1.75 23.25 -49.20
N ARG A 238 2.68 24.01 -48.60
CA ARG A 238 4.09 24.07 -49.03
C ARG A 238 4.99 23.00 -48.40
N THR A 239 4.52 22.35 -47.34
CA THR A 239 5.28 21.32 -46.63
C THR A 239 4.38 20.16 -46.29
N VAL A 240 4.86 18.96 -46.50
CA VAL A 240 4.24 17.69 -46.15
C VAL A 240 5.06 17.04 -45.05
N PHE A 241 4.43 16.54 -44.02
CA PHE A 241 5.06 15.87 -42.90
C PHE A 241 5.01 14.36 -43.07
N ILE A 242 6.17 13.73 -43.27
CA ILE A 242 6.28 12.31 -43.59
C ILE A 242 6.92 11.58 -42.38
N GLU A 243 6.25 10.54 -41.91
CA GLU A 243 6.86 9.54 -41.02
C GLU A 243 7.50 8.47 -41.91
N PRO A 244 8.85 8.31 -41.86
CA PRO A 244 9.51 7.30 -42.67
C PRO A 244 9.05 5.87 -42.34
N ALA A 245 9.05 4.98 -43.32
CA ALA A 245 8.58 3.61 -43.17
C ALA A 245 9.31 2.84 -42.03
N GLU A 246 10.62 3.05 -41.93
CA GLU A 246 11.45 2.42 -40.89
C GLU A 246 11.06 2.93 -39.48
N VAL A 247 10.62 4.20 -39.35
CA VAL A 247 10.13 4.74 -38.08
C VAL A 247 8.73 4.18 -37.76
N VAL A 248 7.87 4.02 -38.79
CA VAL A 248 6.57 3.35 -38.61
C VAL A 248 6.75 1.91 -38.09
N GLU A 249 7.67 1.15 -38.69
CA GLU A 249 7.96 -0.22 -38.28
C GLU A 249 8.50 -0.27 -36.83
N ALA A 250 9.40 0.66 -36.48
CA ALA A 250 9.93 0.75 -35.11
C ALA A 250 8.83 1.10 -34.11
N ASN A 251 7.94 2.05 -34.42
CA ASN A 251 6.81 2.39 -33.56
C ASN A 251 5.82 1.22 -33.43
N ASN A 252 5.58 0.44 -34.46
CA ASN A 252 4.75 -0.75 -34.37
C ASN A 252 5.40 -1.81 -33.45
N ARG A 253 6.73 -2.01 -33.59
CA ARG A 253 7.46 -2.94 -32.71
C ARG A 253 7.39 -2.52 -31.24
N ILE A 254 7.49 -1.22 -30.95
CA ILE A 254 7.31 -0.70 -29.56
C ILE A 254 5.93 -1.06 -29.03
N ARG A 255 4.87 -0.82 -29.82
CA ARG A 255 3.49 -1.16 -29.40
C ARG A 255 3.27 -2.66 -29.15
N GLU A 256 3.93 -3.50 -29.96
CA GLU A 256 3.92 -4.96 -29.75
C GLU A 256 4.58 -5.31 -28.43
N LEU A 257 5.77 -4.74 -28.17
CA LEU A 257 6.52 -4.96 -26.94
C LEU A 257 5.78 -4.44 -25.72
N GLU A 258 5.14 -3.28 -25.78
CA GLU A 258 4.27 -2.77 -24.71
C GLU A 258 3.07 -3.70 -24.43
N GLY A 259 2.54 -4.31 -25.50
CA GLY A 259 1.50 -5.32 -25.40
C GLY A 259 2.01 -6.62 -24.74
N GLU A 260 3.23 -7.05 -25.11
CA GLU A 260 3.92 -8.20 -24.50
C GLU A 260 4.20 -7.92 -23.00
N GLU A 261 4.72 -6.73 -22.67
CA GLU A 261 4.99 -6.31 -21.30
C GLU A 261 3.73 -6.40 -20.43
N ARG A 262 2.61 -5.83 -20.90
CA ARG A 262 1.34 -5.89 -20.16
C ARG A 262 0.86 -7.31 -19.93
N ARG A 263 0.97 -8.19 -20.93
CA ARG A 263 0.61 -9.61 -20.78
C ARG A 263 1.49 -10.33 -19.78
N GLU A 264 2.80 -10.07 -19.81
CA GLU A 264 3.74 -10.69 -18.88
C GLU A 264 3.53 -10.21 -17.44
N ILE A 265 3.26 -8.92 -17.23
CA ILE A 265 2.89 -8.36 -15.92
C ILE A 265 1.65 -9.07 -15.37
N ILE A 266 0.60 -9.20 -16.17
CA ILE A 266 -0.63 -9.89 -15.76
C ILE A 266 -0.33 -11.36 -15.42
N ARG A 267 0.51 -12.04 -16.18
CA ARG A 267 0.92 -13.42 -15.91
C ARG A 267 1.61 -13.55 -14.55
N ILE A 268 2.56 -12.65 -14.25
CA ILE A 268 3.28 -12.64 -12.97
C ILE A 268 2.30 -12.44 -11.80
N LEU A 269 1.36 -11.48 -11.92
CA LEU A 269 0.38 -11.19 -10.89
C LEU A 269 -0.63 -12.33 -10.70
N GLN A 270 -1.03 -12.99 -11.79
CA GLN A 270 -1.90 -14.18 -11.74
C GLN A 270 -1.20 -15.37 -11.07
N GLU A 271 0.05 -15.63 -11.40
CA GLU A 271 0.85 -16.71 -10.83
C GLU A 271 1.01 -16.51 -9.31
N PHE A 272 1.40 -15.29 -8.89
CA PHE A 272 1.48 -14.95 -7.47
C PHE A 272 0.11 -15.09 -6.77
N THR A 273 -0.96 -14.60 -7.38
CA THR A 273 -2.30 -14.69 -6.79
C THR A 273 -2.75 -16.14 -6.64
N ALA A 274 -2.43 -17.00 -7.61
CA ALA A 274 -2.73 -18.44 -7.52
C ALA A 274 -1.95 -19.13 -6.40
N GLU A 275 -0.67 -18.76 -6.21
CA GLU A 275 0.18 -19.25 -5.13
C GLU A 275 -0.40 -18.88 -3.74
N VAL A 276 -0.90 -17.67 -3.58
CA VAL A 276 -1.35 -17.13 -2.29
C VAL A 276 -2.82 -17.49 -1.97
N ARG A 277 -3.65 -17.72 -2.98
CA ARG A 277 -5.09 -18.02 -2.83
C ARG A 277 -5.41 -19.14 -1.81
N PRO A 278 -4.74 -20.29 -1.76
CA PRO A 278 -5.00 -21.33 -0.77
C PRO A 278 -4.75 -20.82 0.67
N HIS A 279 -3.70 -20.07 0.88
CA HIS A 279 -3.33 -19.56 2.22
C HIS A 279 -4.40 -18.63 2.81
N TYR A 280 -5.07 -17.84 1.96
CA TYR A 280 -6.17 -16.98 2.41
C TYR A 280 -7.48 -17.74 2.63
N GLN A 281 -7.68 -18.88 1.98
CA GLN A 281 -8.84 -19.74 2.17
C GLN A 281 -8.75 -20.54 3.48
N GLU A 282 -7.55 -21.06 3.76
CA GLU A 282 -7.31 -21.93 4.91
C GLU A 282 -7.12 -21.16 6.22
N ASN A 283 -6.61 -19.93 6.13
CA ASN A 283 -6.26 -19.17 7.33
C ASN A 283 -6.83 -17.73 7.35
N PRO A 284 -8.14 -17.59 7.68
CA PRO A 284 -8.77 -16.27 7.84
C PRO A 284 -8.15 -15.45 8.99
N ALA A 285 -7.22 -16.03 9.76
CA ALA A 285 -6.48 -15.32 10.81
C ALA A 285 -5.57 -14.22 10.25
N ILE A 286 -5.04 -14.35 9.03
CA ILE A 286 -4.30 -13.28 8.33
C ILE A 286 -5.12 -11.99 8.28
N LEU A 287 -6.45 -12.12 8.13
CA LEU A 287 -7.39 -11.01 8.14
C LEU A 287 -7.70 -10.49 9.55
N ARG A 288 -7.60 -11.35 10.58
CA ARG A 288 -7.93 -10.99 11.96
C ARG A 288 -6.81 -10.24 12.67
N VAL A 289 -5.55 -10.51 12.32
CA VAL A 289 -4.38 -9.86 12.94
C VAL A 289 -4.43 -8.35 12.76
N SER A 290 -4.84 -7.89 11.59
CA SER A 290 -5.00 -6.46 11.36
C SER A 290 -6.17 -5.81 12.13
N GLY A 291 -7.08 -6.59 12.70
CA GLY A 291 -8.29 -6.08 13.39
C GLY A 291 -8.18 -5.95 14.92
N ARG A 292 -7.35 -6.74 15.59
CA ARG A 292 -7.27 -6.72 17.06
C ARG A 292 -6.45 -5.56 17.64
N ASN A 293 -5.36 -5.18 16.98
CA ASN A 293 -4.38 -4.22 17.53
C ASN A 293 -4.65 -2.75 17.16
N ARG A 294 -5.81 -2.38 16.61
CA ARG A 294 -6.03 -1.06 15.98
C ARG A 294 -6.85 -0.06 16.78
N LEU A 295 -7.45 -0.46 17.90
CA LEU A 295 -8.16 0.47 18.78
C LEU A 295 -7.21 1.32 19.62
N HIS A 296 -6.09 0.74 20.07
CA HIS A 296 -5.16 1.40 20.99
C HIS A 296 -4.55 2.69 20.41
N PRO A 297 -4.11 2.77 19.14
CA PRO A 297 -3.63 4.03 18.57
C PRO A 297 -4.69 5.13 18.58
N CYS A 298 -5.95 4.78 18.27
CA CYS A 298 -7.04 5.76 18.29
C CYS A 298 -7.37 6.24 19.70
N GLN A 299 -7.43 5.31 20.66
CA GLN A 299 -7.72 5.62 22.06
C GLN A 299 -6.60 6.44 22.69
N SER A 300 -5.35 6.10 22.47
CA SER A 300 -4.21 6.82 23.03
C SER A 300 -4.04 8.21 22.43
N ARG A 301 -4.27 8.39 21.13
CA ARG A 301 -4.28 9.72 20.48
C ARG A 301 -5.37 10.61 21.05
N LEU A 302 -6.59 10.08 21.23
CA LEU A 302 -7.67 10.81 21.87
C LEU A 302 -7.35 11.12 23.34
N ALA A 303 -6.83 10.15 24.11
CA ALA A 303 -6.44 10.33 25.51
C ALA A 303 -5.39 11.44 25.67
N ARG A 304 -4.40 11.50 24.78
CA ARG A 304 -3.38 12.56 24.73
C ARG A 304 -4.01 13.94 24.44
N GLN A 305 -4.91 14.00 23.47
CA GLN A 305 -5.56 15.26 23.09
C GLN A 305 -6.45 15.82 24.19
N ILE A 306 -7.11 14.94 24.98
CA ILE A 306 -8.04 15.34 26.04
C ILE A 306 -7.33 15.45 27.40
N GLN A 307 -6.03 15.13 27.50
CA GLN A 307 -5.27 15.10 28.77
C GLN A 307 -5.95 14.25 29.84
N CYS A 308 -6.44 13.07 29.48
CA CYS A 308 -7.15 12.18 30.36
C CYS A 308 -6.26 11.68 31.50
N HIS A 309 -6.74 11.79 32.73
CA HIS A 309 -6.16 11.15 33.88
C HIS A 309 -6.80 9.78 34.14
N ASP A 310 -6.00 8.88 34.69
CA ASP A 310 -6.42 7.53 35.04
C ASP A 310 -7.59 7.54 36.04
N THR A 311 -8.73 7.00 35.62
CA THR A 311 -9.88 6.83 36.54
C THR A 311 -9.65 5.59 37.38
N ARG A 312 -9.30 5.77 38.65
CA ARG A 312 -9.16 4.64 39.60
C ARG A 312 -10.50 3.95 39.78
N ASN A 313 -10.46 2.61 39.78
CA ASN A 313 -11.61 1.74 40.02
C ASN A 313 -12.42 2.16 41.25
N ILE A 314 -13.63 2.67 41.06
CA ILE A 314 -14.56 2.87 42.16
C ILE A 314 -15.30 1.54 42.36
N LYS A 315 -15.09 0.90 43.50
CA LYS A 315 -15.78 -0.35 43.85
C LYS A 315 -17.30 -0.12 43.84
N GLY A 316 -17.99 -0.84 42.95
CA GLY A 316 -19.46 -0.90 42.94
C GLY A 316 -20.22 -0.12 41.85
N ALA A 317 -19.54 0.65 40.99
CA ALA A 317 -20.19 1.26 39.82
C ALA A 317 -19.98 0.44 38.56
N PRO A 318 -20.92 0.36 37.61
CA PRO A 318 -20.66 -0.21 36.31
C PRO A 318 -19.57 0.65 35.62
N LEU A 319 -18.39 0.06 35.49
CA LEU A 319 -17.26 0.75 34.88
C LEU A 319 -17.50 0.89 33.37
N ILE A 320 -17.68 2.12 32.98
CA ILE A 320 -17.55 2.52 31.57
C ILE A 320 -16.07 2.64 31.30
N ASP A 321 -15.57 1.95 30.28
CA ASP A 321 -14.14 1.97 29.86
C ASP A 321 -13.80 3.34 29.27
N TRP A 322 -13.54 4.33 30.16
CA TRP A 322 -13.23 5.70 29.78
C TRP A 322 -12.08 6.24 30.61
N THR A 323 -11.04 6.58 29.94
CA THR A 323 -10.06 7.54 30.37
C THR A 323 -10.50 8.95 29.93
N LEU A 324 -11.67 9.42 30.41
CA LEU A 324 -12.11 10.80 30.19
C LEU A 324 -11.74 11.67 31.38
N PRO A 325 -11.38 12.95 31.17
CA PRO A 325 -11.14 13.89 32.27
C PRO A 325 -12.42 14.08 33.09
N SER A 326 -12.24 14.17 34.41
CA SER A 326 -13.31 14.41 35.37
C SER A 326 -14.15 15.69 35.11
N SER A 327 -13.68 16.59 34.25
CA SER A 327 -14.38 17.79 33.81
C SER A 327 -15.53 17.54 32.84
N LEU A 328 -15.58 16.41 32.15
CA LEU A 328 -16.68 16.01 31.28
C LEU A 328 -17.74 15.13 31.98
N ALA A 329 -17.41 14.64 33.18
CA ALA A 329 -18.34 13.87 34.02
C ALA A 329 -19.30 14.75 34.81
N MET A 330 -19.22 16.07 34.69
CA MET A 330 -20.11 16.99 35.39
C MET A 330 -20.94 17.78 34.41
N THR A 331 -22.15 17.49 34.41
CA THR A 331 -23.40 18.25 34.36
C THR A 331 -24.48 17.34 33.81
N CYS A 332 -24.96 16.44 34.66
CA CYS A 332 -26.38 16.10 34.59
C CYS A 332 -27.11 16.97 35.64
N PRO A 333 -28.15 17.69 35.24
CA PRO A 333 -29.06 18.30 36.21
C PRO A 333 -29.85 17.25 37.00
#